data_af10d32f28c4388e93e5295146dac034
#
_entry.id   af10d32f28c4388e93e5295146dac034
#
_cell.length_a   1.000
_cell.length_b   1.000
_cell.length_c   1.000
_cell.angle_alpha   90.00
_cell.angle_beta   90.00
_cell.angle_gamma   90.00
#
_symmetry.space_group_name_H-M   'P 1'
#
loop_
_entity.id
_entity.type
_entity.pdbx_description
1 polymer ?
#
loop_
_entity_poly.entity_id
_entity_poly.type
_entity_poly.pdbx_seq_one_letter_code
_entity_poly.pdbx_strand_id
1 'polypeptide(L)'
;MSKALNVAVCQINPTLGNFQKNIDIISKNYKYAVEKGADLVVFPEMSITGYPPQDLLNNKEFISQNISCLNELTKSTTIPCIFGYVDFEDNKKFNAAAVCQDGEIVYKYHKIHLPNYDVFDERRYFHSGDSIGIFDLKVNNSDYKIALQICEDLWEDEYERKISEEIIENDPDLIINISASPFAKDRKNDRMKLIQTKYKDANCPFIYCNLVGGQDELIFDGFSMVFNSESELIDIANGFEEQILITDLNSKESIEKISPNEQLFKALSLGIKDYFIKTGHEKAVIGLSGGIDSALVACLAVDALGSENVSLISMPSRFSSDHSKSDAKQLAKNLDTNFKTVDIDSLFQAYLDVMNVHFDGSNPNVAEENIQSRIRGNILMAFSNKFGSLVLSTGNKTELALGYCTLYGDMSGGLSAIGDLNKTEVYELSKWINKDNEIIPKNIIDKEPSAELAPNQVDPFDYDLISPIVDKIIFGDENEQNEQYLSLKKKIDINEHKRRQAAPVLRVSKKAFGIGRRIPIVNHFNE
;
A
#
# COMPACT_ATOMS: atom_id res chain seq x y z
N MET A 1 -32.24 16.70 -27.04
CA MET A 1 -31.42 16.66 -25.84
C MET A 1 -31.07 15.20 -25.61
N SER A 2 -29.82 14.79 -25.74
CA SER A 2 -29.40 13.45 -25.35
C SER A 2 -29.72 13.28 -23.85
N LYS A 3 -30.33 12.16 -23.47
CA LYS A 3 -30.54 11.82 -22.06
C LYS A 3 -29.17 11.76 -21.38
N ALA A 4 -28.99 12.40 -20.24
CA ALA A 4 -27.72 12.31 -19.51
C ALA A 4 -27.41 10.84 -19.22
N LEU A 5 -26.18 10.44 -19.43
CA LEU A 5 -25.70 9.09 -19.16
C LEU A 5 -25.40 8.94 -17.66
N ASN A 6 -26.10 8.05 -16.96
CA ASN A 6 -25.83 7.75 -15.57
C ASN A 6 -24.78 6.62 -15.47
N VAL A 7 -23.63 6.89 -14.91
CA VAL A 7 -22.55 5.92 -14.79
C VAL A 7 -22.33 5.54 -13.33
N ALA A 8 -22.25 4.25 -13.07
CA ALA A 8 -21.81 3.71 -11.77
C ALA A 8 -20.32 3.36 -11.82
N VAL A 9 -19.52 4.04 -11.01
CA VAL A 9 -18.09 3.80 -10.85
C VAL A 9 -17.89 2.99 -9.58
N CYS A 10 -17.51 1.71 -9.73
CA CYS A 10 -17.45 0.73 -8.65
C CYS A 10 -16.03 0.60 -8.09
N GLN A 11 -15.72 1.32 -7.03
CA GLN A 11 -14.46 1.19 -6.29
C GLN A 11 -14.54 0.00 -5.34
N ILE A 12 -13.90 -1.11 -5.68
CA ILE A 12 -14.00 -2.40 -4.97
C ILE A 12 -12.65 -2.88 -4.45
N ASN A 13 -12.69 -3.78 -3.44
CA ASN A 13 -11.52 -4.42 -2.82
C ASN A 13 -11.47 -5.93 -3.15
N PRO A 14 -11.00 -6.32 -4.34
CA PRO A 14 -10.87 -7.73 -4.67
C PRO A 14 -9.76 -8.39 -3.87
N THR A 15 -9.88 -9.69 -3.67
CA THR A 15 -8.85 -10.53 -3.08
C THR A 15 -8.17 -11.34 -4.17
N LEU A 16 -6.86 -11.22 -4.29
CA LEU A 16 -6.08 -11.90 -5.33
C LEU A 16 -6.35 -13.42 -5.35
N GLY A 17 -6.78 -13.93 -6.50
CA GLY A 17 -7.07 -15.33 -6.72
C GLY A 17 -8.33 -15.90 -6.02
N ASN A 18 -9.04 -15.10 -5.23
CA ASN A 18 -10.31 -15.52 -4.65
C ASN A 18 -11.47 -15.20 -5.61
N PHE A 19 -11.53 -15.96 -6.70
CA PHE A 19 -12.47 -15.73 -7.80
C PHE A 19 -13.91 -15.65 -7.33
N GLN A 20 -14.36 -16.59 -6.48
CA GLN A 20 -15.75 -16.60 -6.01
C GLN A 20 -16.11 -15.33 -5.23
N LYS A 21 -15.26 -14.92 -4.29
CA LYS A 21 -15.47 -13.68 -3.52
C LYS A 21 -15.50 -12.46 -4.43
N ASN A 22 -14.61 -12.40 -5.43
CA ASN A 22 -14.54 -11.28 -6.36
C ASN A 22 -15.80 -11.21 -7.24
N ILE A 23 -16.30 -12.36 -7.76
CA ILE A 23 -17.58 -12.43 -8.48
C ILE A 23 -18.74 -11.96 -7.61
N ASP A 24 -18.78 -12.38 -6.35
CA ASP A 24 -19.87 -12.02 -5.43
C ASP A 24 -19.86 -10.49 -5.20
N ILE A 25 -18.69 -9.89 -4.99
CA ILE A 25 -18.52 -8.43 -4.85
C ILE A 25 -18.98 -7.72 -6.14
N ILE A 26 -18.50 -8.13 -7.30
CA ILE A 26 -18.83 -7.53 -8.59
C ILE A 26 -20.33 -7.65 -8.86
N SER A 27 -20.91 -8.85 -8.70
CA SER A 27 -22.34 -9.10 -8.95
C SER A 27 -23.24 -8.29 -8.02
N LYS A 28 -22.88 -8.16 -6.74
CA LYS A 28 -23.59 -7.33 -5.76
C LYS A 28 -23.60 -5.86 -6.17
N ASN A 29 -22.42 -5.33 -6.53
CA ASN A 29 -22.26 -3.94 -6.92
C ASN A 29 -22.97 -3.65 -8.25
N TYR A 30 -22.88 -4.56 -9.22
CA TYR A 30 -23.61 -4.46 -10.49
C TYR A 30 -25.13 -4.39 -10.28
N LYS A 31 -25.70 -5.30 -9.51
CA LYS A 31 -27.14 -5.31 -9.19
C LYS A 31 -27.58 -3.99 -8.52
N TYR A 32 -26.82 -3.54 -7.56
CA TYR A 32 -27.08 -2.27 -6.88
C TYR A 32 -27.07 -1.09 -7.87
N ALA A 33 -26.08 -1.03 -8.76
CA ALA A 33 -25.98 0.02 -9.78
C ALA A 33 -27.21 0.02 -10.72
N VAL A 34 -27.64 -1.16 -11.19
CA VAL A 34 -28.86 -1.32 -12.01
C VAL A 34 -30.11 -0.85 -11.26
N GLU A 35 -30.27 -1.24 -10.00
CA GLU A 35 -31.40 -0.81 -9.15
C GLU A 35 -31.43 0.70 -8.92
N LYS A 36 -30.27 1.35 -8.93
CA LYS A 36 -30.14 2.81 -8.81
C LYS A 36 -30.28 3.55 -10.14
N GLY A 37 -30.52 2.84 -11.23
CA GLY A 37 -30.78 3.43 -12.54
C GLY A 37 -29.51 3.83 -13.29
N ALA A 38 -28.39 3.18 -13.04
CA ALA A 38 -27.20 3.34 -13.86
C ALA A 38 -27.45 2.83 -15.29
N ASP A 39 -26.87 3.51 -16.26
CA ASP A 39 -26.91 3.16 -17.68
C ASP A 39 -25.62 2.44 -18.12
N LEU A 40 -24.52 2.61 -17.38
CA LEU A 40 -23.22 1.98 -17.58
C LEU A 40 -22.58 1.70 -16.20
N VAL A 41 -21.95 0.55 -16.05
CA VAL A 41 -21.21 0.19 -14.82
C VAL A 41 -19.74 -0.02 -15.15
N VAL A 42 -18.85 0.53 -14.33
CA VAL A 42 -17.39 0.46 -14.54
C VAL A 42 -16.73 -0.15 -13.31
N PHE A 43 -15.99 -1.24 -13.51
CA PHE A 43 -15.13 -1.87 -12.51
C PHE A 43 -13.65 -1.61 -12.81
N PRO A 44 -12.77 -1.65 -11.80
CA PRO A 44 -11.36 -1.33 -11.97
C PRO A 44 -10.57 -2.40 -12.72
N GLU A 45 -9.32 -2.08 -13.03
CA GLU A 45 -8.29 -2.97 -13.60
C GLU A 45 -8.19 -4.26 -12.80
N MET A 46 -8.16 -5.42 -13.47
CA MET A 46 -8.06 -6.76 -12.86
C MET A 46 -9.04 -7.03 -11.71
N SER A 47 -10.23 -6.46 -11.77
CA SER A 47 -11.28 -6.64 -10.76
C SER A 47 -11.64 -8.12 -10.54
N ILE A 48 -11.51 -8.98 -11.55
CA ILE A 48 -11.82 -10.41 -11.47
C ILE A 48 -10.71 -11.19 -10.75
N THR A 49 -9.45 -10.94 -11.09
CA THR A 49 -8.31 -11.68 -10.51
C THR A 49 -7.79 -11.08 -9.21
N GLY A 50 -7.94 -9.77 -9.01
CA GLY A 50 -7.12 -8.97 -8.10
C GLY A 50 -5.79 -8.60 -8.75
N TYR A 51 -5.08 -7.59 -8.21
CA TYR A 51 -3.83 -7.04 -8.72
C TYR A 51 -2.77 -6.92 -7.61
N PRO A 52 -1.47 -7.24 -7.84
CA PRO A 52 -0.89 -7.83 -9.04
C PRO A 52 -0.81 -9.37 -8.96
N PRO A 53 -1.23 -10.12 -9.98
CA PRO A 53 -1.24 -11.59 -9.94
C PRO A 53 0.13 -12.26 -10.09
N GLN A 54 1.14 -11.57 -10.57
CA GLN A 54 2.53 -12.03 -10.68
C GLN A 54 2.66 -13.47 -11.26
N ASP A 55 3.45 -14.36 -10.63
CA ASP A 55 3.70 -15.73 -11.11
C ASP A 55 2.45 -16.62 -11.13
N LEU A 56 1.32 -16.23 -10.50
CA LEU A 56 0.05 -16.93 -10.66
C LEU A 56 -0.40 -16.97 -12.13
N LEU A 57 0.00 -15.98 -12.92
CA LEU A 57 -0.25 -15.94 -14.36
C LEU A 57 0.40 -17.09 -15.14
N ASN A 58 1.37 -17.80 -14.56
CA ASN A 58 1.97 -18.99 -15.16
C ASN A 58 1.15 -20.26 -14.89
N ASN A 59 0.16 -20.18 -14.01
CA ASN A 59 -0.76 -21.28 -13.73
C ASN A 59 -1.94 -21.27 -14.71
N LYS A 60 -2.07 -22.34 -15.51
CA LYS A 60 -3.15 -22.47 -16.51
C LYS A 60 -4.53 -22.48 -15.88
N GLU A 61 -4.66 -23.08 -14.70
CA GLU A 61 -5.92 -23.13 -13.98
C GLU A 61 -6.37 -21.75 -13.52
N PHE A 62 -5.44 -20.91 -13.04
CA PHE A 62 -5.71 -19.52 -12.70
C PHE A 62 -6.28 -18.73 -13.88
N ILE A 63 -5.68 -18.87 -15.06
CA ILE A 63 -6.15 -18.22 -16.30
C ILE A 63 -7.54 -18.77 -16.69
N SER A 64 -7.73 -20.10 -16.63
CA SER A 64 -9.00 -20.74 -16.97
C SER A 64 -10.14 -20.29 -16.06
N GLN A 65 -9.90 -20.20 -14.76
CA GLN A 65 -10.88 -19.71 -13.79
C GLN A 65 -11.23 -18.23 -14.03
N ASN A 66 -10.23 -17.37 -14.27
CA ASN A 66 -10.47 -15.97 -14.62
C ASN A 66 -11.39 -15.82 -15.86
N ILE A 67 -11.14 -16.56 -16.92
CA ILE A 67 -12.00 -16.54 -18.14
C ILE A 67 -13.39 -17.08 -17.84
N SER A 68 -13.50 -18.17 -17.06
CA SER A 68 -14.80 -18.72 -16.63
C SER A 68 -15.62 -17.70 -15.85
N CYS A 69 -14.97 -16.95 -14.94
CA CYS A 69 -15.58 -15.88 -14.15
C CYS A 69 -16.09 -14.74 -15.04
N LEU A 70 -15.29 -14.30 -16.01
CA LEU A 70 -15.73 -13.30 -16.97
C LEU A 70 -16.99 -13.76 -17.71
N ASN A 71 -17.01 -15.02 -18.20
CA ASN A 71 -18.16 -15.57 -18.92
C ASN A 71 -19.41 -15.68 -18.03
N GLU A 72 -19.26 -15.98 -16.74
CA GLU A 72 -20.36 -16.01 -15.78
C GLU A 72 -20.93 -14.60 -15.55
N LEU A 73 -20.07 -13.62 -15.28
CA LEU A 73 -20.46 -12.23 -15.09
C LEU A 73 -21.13 -11.67 -16.34
N THR A 74 -20.55 -11.92 -17.52
CA THR A 74 -21.11 -11.49 -18.81
C THR A 74 -22.56 -11.93 -18.99
N LYS A 75 -22.88 -13.20 -18.72
CA LYS A 75 -24.22 -13.73 -18.85
C LYS A 75 -25.27 -13.04 -17.95
N SER A 76 -24.82 -12.38 -16.90
CA SER A 76 -25.71 -11.65 -15.97
C SER A 76 -25.92 -10.19 -16.34
N THR A 77 -25.22 -9.67 -17.36
CA THR A 77 -25.33 -8.25 -17.75
C THR A 77 -26.60 -8.00 -18.57
N THR A 78 -27.33 -6.95 -18.19
CA THR A 78 -28.50 -6.40 -18.90
C THR A 78 -28.27 -4.98 -19.38
N ILE A 79 -27.33 -4.26 -18.75
CA ILE A 79 -26.82 -2.95 -19.19
C ILE A 79 -25.33 -3.08 -19.40
N PRO A 80 -24.71 -2.17 -20.16
CA PRO A 80 -23.27 -2.15 -20.38
C PRO A 80 -22.48 -2.19 -19.08
N CYS A 81 -21.47 -3.05 -19.04
CA CYS A 81 -20.56 -3.18 -17.91
C CYS A 81 -19.11 -3.40 -18.38
N ILE A 82 -18.16 -2.74 -17.73
CA ILE A 82 -16.74 -2.87 -18.02
C ILE A 82 -16.06 -3.62 -16.88
N PHE A 83 -15.40 -4.75 -17.19
CA PHE A 83 -14.65 -5.58 -16.24
C PHE A 83 -13.17 -5.61 -16.59
N GLY A 84 -12.29 -5.31 -15.61
CA GLY A 84 -10.86 -5.58 -15.73
C GLY A 84 -10.57 -7.06 -15.46
N TYR A 85 -9.82 -7.72 -16.35
CA TYR A 85 -9.50 -9.14 -16.29
C TYR A 85 -8.18 -9.46 -17.00
N VAL A 86 -7.77 -10.73 -16.98
CA VAL A 86 -6.63 -11.23 -17.75
C VAL A 86 -7.14 -11.95 -18.99
N ASP A 87 -6.86 -11.42 -20.17
CA ASP A 87 -7.20 -12.09 -21.43
C ASP A 87 -6.09 -13.05 -21.85
N PHE A 88 -6.49 -14.12 -22.58
CA PHE A 88 -5.58 -15.12 -23.11
C PHE A 88 -5.99 -15.49 -24.53
N GLU A 89 -5.24 -14.97 -25.50
CA GLU A 89 -5.44 -15.20 -26.93
C GLU A 89 -4.11 -15.57 -27.60
N ASP A 90 -4.09 -16.52 -28.52
CA ASP A 90 -2.91 -16.95 -29.30
C ASP A 90 -1.67 -17.26 -28.44
N ASN A 91 -1.86 -17.92 -27.29
CA ASN A 91 -0.82 -18.19 -26.29
C ASN A 91 -0.18 -16.94 -25.66
N LYS A 92 -0.82 -15.78 -25.77
CA LYS A 92 -0.41 -14.51 -25.16
C LYS A 92 -1.37 -14.12 -24.06
N LYS A 93 -0.82 -13.54 -23.01
CA LYS A 93 -1.60 -12.96 -21.89
C LYS A 93 -1.63 -11.45 -22.03
N PHE A 94 -2.79 -10.86 -21.76
CA PHE A 94 -2.99 -9.42 -21.79
C PHE A 94 -3.64 -8.94 -20.50
N ASN A 95 -3.20 -7.81 -19.99
CA ASN A 95 -3.98 -7.02 -19.04
C ASN A 95 -5.10 -6.36 -19.84
N ALA A 96 -6.34 -6.70 -19.56
CA ALA A 96 -7.44 -6.43 -20.46
C ALA A 96 -8.68 -5.89 -19.77
N ALA A 97 -9.52 -5.22 -20.56
CA ALA A 97 -10.88 -4.86 -20.19
C ALA A 97 -11.88 -5.48 -21.17
N ALA A 98 -12.95 -6.07 -20.63
CA ALA A 98 -14.09 -6.55 -21.39
C ALA A 98 -15.28 -5.62 -21.19
N VAL A 99 -15.91 -5.19 -22.29
CA VAL A 99 -17.21 -4.50 -22.29
C VAL A 99 -18.26 -5.53 -22.57
N CYS A 100 -19.17 -5.72 -21.61
CA CYS A 100 -20.21 -6.74 -21.67
C CYS A 100 -21.59 -6.07 -21.67
N GLN A 101 -22.50 -6.54 -22.50
CA GLN A 101 -23.88 -6.06 -22.58
C GLN A 101 -24.81 -7.18 -23.04
N ASP A 102 -26.01 -7.24 -22.47
CA ASP A 102 -27.06 -8.20 -22.86
C ASP A 102 -26.58 -9.67 -22.93
N GLY A 103 -25.68 -10.04 -22.02
CA GLY A 103 -25.13 -11.40 -21.92
C GLY A 103 -23.98 -11.70 -22.88
N GLU A 104 -23.46 -10.74 -23.61
CA GLU A 104 -22.38 -10.91 -24.59
C GLU A 104 -21.21 -9.96 -24.32
N ILE A 105 -19.99 -10.35 -24.71
CA ILE A 105 -18.84 -9.46 -24.75
C ILE A 105 -18.90 -8.69 -26.09
N VAL A 106 -19.15 -7.39 -26.02
CA VAL A 106 -19.32 -6.54 -27.22
C VAL A 106 -18.00 -5.88 -27.65
N TYR A 107 -17.04 -5.72 -26.72
CA TYR A 107 -15.73 -5.17 -27.02
C TYR A 107 -14.67 -5.68 -26.02
N LYS A 108 -13.42 -5.80 -26.48
CA LYS A 108 -12.25 -6.10 -25.64
C LYS A 108 -11.16 -5.06 -25.90
N TYR A 109 -10.50 -4.64 -24.85
CA TYR A 109 -9.34 -3.77 -24.92
C TYR A 109 -8.14 -4.40 -24.21
N HIS A 110 -6.98 -4.37 -24.83
CA HIS A 110 -5.72 -4.81 -24.27
C HIS A 110 -4.84 -3.60 -23.93
N LYS A 111 -4.36 -3.52 -22.69
CA LYS A 111 -3.47 -2.47 -22.21
C LYS A 111 -2.25 -2.33 -23.10
N ILE A 112 -1.95 -1.11 -23.53
CA ILE A 112 -0.85 -0.81 -24.44
C ILE A 112 0.44 -0.57 -23.67
N HIS A 113 0.42 0.32 -22.68
CA HIS A 113 1.58 0.64 -21.87
C HIS A 113 1.69 -0.29 -20.67
N LEU A 114 2.76 -1.08 -20.63
CA LEU A 114 3.05 -2.03 -19.57
C LEU A 114 4.16 -1.48 -18.68
N PRO A 115 3.86 -1.07 -17.41
CA PRO A 115 4.87 -0.55 -16.53
C PRO A 115 5.88 -1.63 -16.11
N ASN A 116 7.17 -1.25 -16.10
CA ASN A 116 8.27 -2.13 -15.71
C ASN A 116 9.31 -1.35 -14.90
N TYR A 117 8.84 -0.63 -13.93
CA TYR A 117 9.63 0.20 -13.02
C TYR A 117 9.05 0.12 -11.60
N ASP A 118 9.84 0.52 -10.58
CA ASP A 118 9.48 0.50 -9.17
C ASP A 118 8.88 -0.87 -8.76
N VAL A 119 7.62 -0.92 -8.37
CA VAL A 119 6.90 -2.13 -7.95
C VAL A 119 6.30 -2.93 -9.11
N PHE A 120 6.26 -2.34 -10.29
CA PHE A 120 5.65 -2.94 -11.46
C PHE A 120 6.62 -3.82 -12.24
N ASP A 121 6.12 -4.94 -12.77
CA ASP A 121 6.86 -5.89 -13.60
C ASP A 121 5.92 -6.51 -14.67
N GLU A 122 5.04 -5.69 -15.28
CA GLU A 122 3.99 -6.20 -16.17
C GLU A 122 4.55 -6.76 -17.49
N ARG A 123 5.65 -6.21 -18.03
CA ARG A 123 6.29 -6.73 -19.25
C ARG A 123 6.80 -8.17 -19.11
N ARG A 124 6.99 -8.64 -17.88
CA ARG A 124 7.38 -10.03 -17.62
C ARG A 124 6.27 -11.01 -17.93
N TYR A 125 5.02 -10.58 -17.82
CA TYR A 125 3.84 -11.46 -17.83
C TYR A 125 2.91 -11.21 -19.01
N PHE A 126 2.78 -9.95 -19.43
CA PHE A 126 1.80 -9.52 -20.42
C PHE A 126 2.45 -9.08 -21.72
N HIS A 127 1.66 -9.19 -22.78
CA HIS A 127 1.93 -8.58 -24.08
C HIS A 127 1.18 -7.26 -24.16
N SER A 128 1.78 -6.30 -24.86
CA SER A 128 1.16 -5.01 -25.17
C SER A 128 0.01 -5.17 -26.14
N GLY A 129 -1.07 -4.43 -25.95
CA GLY A 129 -2.11 -4.22 -26.96
C GLY A 129 -1.59 -3.40 -28.16
N ASP A 130 -2.23 -3.56 -29.30
CA ASP A 130 -1.83 -2.91 -30.54
C ASP A 130 -2.71 -1.69 -30.89
N SER A 131 -3.98 -1.73 -30.49
CA SER A 131 -5.01 -0.74 -30.88
C SER A 131 -5.51 0.05 -29.69
N ILE A 132 -5.76 1.37 -29.90
CA ILE A 132 -6.43 2.19 -28.89
C ILE A 132 -7.85 1.69 -28.61
N GLY A 133 -8.32 1.93 -27.39
CA GLY A 133 -9.63 1.46 -26.94
C GLY A 133 -10.78 2.37 -27.37
N ILE A 134 -11.03 2.49 -28.69
CA ILE A 134 -12.17 3.28 -29.22
C ILE A 134 -13.23 2.35 -29.78
N PHE A 135 -14.49 2.52 -29.32
CA PHE A 135 -15.62 1.71 -29.77
C PHE A 135 -16.94 2.45 -29.60
N ASP A 136 -17.93 2.07 -30.41
CA ASP A 136 -19.29 2.56 -30.28
C ASP A 136 -20.08 1.66 -29.32
N LEU A 137 -20.73 2.27 -28.34
CA LEU A 137 -21.56 1.60 -27.34
C LEU A 137 -22.99 2.12 -27.39
N LYS A 138 -23.95 1.24 -27.56
CA LYS A 138 -25.36 1.59 -27.58
C LYS A 138 -25.93 1.57 -26.17
N VAL A 139 -26.36 2.71 -25.68
CA VAL A 139 -26.98 2.87 -24.36
C VAL A 139 -28.33 3.58 -24.50
N ASN A 140 -29.43 2.96 -24.04
CA ASN A 140 -30.76 3.55 -24.08
C ASN A 140 -31.17 4.08 -25.48
N ASN A 141 -30.89 3.34 -26.55
CA ASN A 141 -31.10 3.69 -27.96
C ASN A 141 -30.29 4.91 -28.49
N SER A 142 -29.28 5.35 -27.75
CA SER A 142 -28.30 6.35 -28.20
C SER A 142 -26.94 5.66 -28.39
N ASP A 143 -26.22 6.04 -29.43
CA ASP A 143 -24.87 5.55 -29.67
C ASP A 143 -23.87 6.53 -29.03
N TYR A 144 -22.93 6.02 -28.26
CA TYR A 144 -21.84 6.75 -27.64
C TYR A 144 -20.50 6.21 -28.10
N LYS A 145 -19.62 7.08 -28.53
CA LYS A 145 -18.22 6.74 -28.82
C LYS A 145 -17.41 6.76 -27.52
N ILE A 146 -17.01 5.60 -27.05
CA ILE A 146 -16.27 5.44 -25.78
C ILE A 146 -14.80 5.28 -26.06
N ALA A 147 -13.96 5.96 -25.28
CA ALA A 147 -12.54 5.69 -25.19
C ALA A 147 -12.23 4.95 -23.89
N LEU A 148 -11.56 3.82 -23.95
CA LEU A 148 -11.20 2.97 -22.81
C LEU A 148 -9.68 2.84 -22.71
N GLN A 149 -9.17 3.03 -21.49
CA GLN A 149 -7.76 2.92 -21.13
C GLN A 149 -7.59 2.07 -19.87
N ILE A 150 -6.40 1.53 -19.68
CA ILE A 150 -6.05 0.79 -18.46
C ILE A 150 -4.80 1.42 -17.83
N CYS A 151 -4.97 2.01 -16.65
CA CYS A 151 -3.95 2.47 -15.72
C CYS A 151 -2.78 3.22 -16.37
N GLU A 152 -1.69 2.51 -16.73
CA GLU A 152 -0.44 3.05 -17.28
C GLU A 152 -0.63 3.75 -18.64
N ASP A 153 -1.70 3.44 -19.36
CA ASP A 153 -2.03 4.15 -20.60
C ASP A 153 -2.24 5.66 -20.38
N LEU A 154 -2.54 6.06 -19.15
CA LEU A 154 -2.62 7.45 -18.71
C LEU A 154 -1.23 8.06 -18.39
N TRP A 155 -0.26 7.24 -17.91
CA TRP A 155 1.08 7.68 -17.45
C TRP A 155 2.13 7.63 -18.56
N GLU A 156 1.79 8.11 -19.72
CA GLU A 156 2.50 7.92 -20.99
C GLU A 156 3.69 8.86 -21.24
N ASP A 157 4.08 9.70 -20.28
CA ASP A 157 5.06 10.78 -20.52
C ASP A 157 6.42 10.26 -21.03
N GLU A 158 6.85 9.09 -20.55
CA GLU A 158 8.12 8.45 -20.94
C GLU A 158 7.98 7.48 -22.13
N TYR A 159 6.75 7.27 -22.65
CA TYR A 159 6.54 6.39 -23.81
C TYR A 159 6.54 7.20 -25.11
N GLU A 160 7.02 6.59 -26.19
CA GLU A 160 7.01 7.21 -27.52
C GLU A 160 5.58 7.42 -28.05
N ARG A 161 4.71 6.41 -27.87
CA ARG A 161 3.32 6.45 -28.27
C ARG A 161 2.49 7.23 -27.24
N LYS A 162 1.72 8.22 -27.71
CA LYS A 162 0.87 9.05 -26.87
C LYS A 162 -0.61 8.67 -27.09
N ILE A 163 -1.11 7.80 -26.22
CA ILE A 163 -2.49 7.28 -26.29
C ILE A 163 -3.52 8.40 -26.10
N SER A 164 -3.22 9.38 -25.23
CA SER A 164 -4.12 10.51 -25.00
C SER A 164 -4.35 11.34 -26.27
N GLU A 165 -3.30 11.58 -27.06
CA GLU A 165 -3.41 12.31 -28.35
C GLU A 165 -4.26 11.53 -29.34
N GLU A 166 -3.99 10.22 -29.51
CA GLU A 166 -4.78 9.36 -30.38
C GLU A 166 -6.26 9.29 -29.97
N ILE A 167 -6.55 9.28 -28.66
CA ILE A 167 -7.93 9.30 -28.14
C ILE A 167 -8.61 10.62 -28.48
N ILE A 168 -7.98 11.77 -28.25
CA ILE A 168 -8.54 13.10 -28.51
C ILE A 168 -8.83 13.27 -30.02
N GLU A 169 -7.95 12.81 -30.90
CA GLU A 169 -8.16 12.84 -32.36
C GLU A 169 -9.38 12.05 -32.82
N ASN A 170 -9.85 11.07 -32.03
CA ASN A 170 -11.04 10.28 -32.32
C ASN A 170 -12.35 10.90 -31.81
N ASP A 171 -12.32 12.04 -31.13
CA ASP A 171 -13.49 12.80 -30.63
C ASP A 171 -14.52 11.90 -29.89
N PRO A 172 -14.14 11.29 -28.73
CA PRO A 172 -15.04 10.43 -27.96
C PRO A 172 -16.09 11.23 -27.19
N ASP A 173 -17.23 10.59 -26.89
CA ASP A 173 -18.28 11.14 -26.03
C ASP A 173 -17.96 10.93 -24.53
N LEU A 174 -17.13 9.96 -24.19
CA LEU A 174 -16.72 9.63 -22.82
C LEU A 174 -15.38 8.89 -22.81
N ILE A 175 -14.50 9.27 -21.92
CA ILE A 175 -13.23 8.58 -21.68
C ILE A 175 -13.29 7.84 -20.32
N ILE A 176 -12.88 6.59 -20.30
CA ILE A 176 -12.85 5.74 -19.11
C ILE A 176 -11.45 5.16 -18.92
N ASN A 177 -10.88 5.38 -17.75
CA ASN A 177 -9.65 4.74 -17.33
C ASN A 177 -9.93 3.83 -16.14
N ILE A 178 -9.73 2.52 -16.29
CA ILE A 178 -9.77 1.56 -15.19
C ILE A 178 -8.37 1.31 -14.65
N SER A 179 -8.19 1.36 -13.33
CA SER A 179 -6.88 1.36 -12.70
C SER A 179 -6.77 0.43 -11.50
N ALA A 180 -5.54 -0.05 -11.28
CA ALA A 180 -5.03 -0.60 -10.04
C ALA A 180 -3.77 0.21 -9.64
N SER A 181 -3.96 1.51 -9.45
CA SER A 181 -2.86 2.44 -9.17
C SER A 181 -2.62 2.53 -7.66
N PRO A 182 -1.43 2.13 -7.15
CA PRO A 182 -1.18 2.10 -5.73
C PRO A 182 -1.01 3.49 -5.12
N PHE A 183 -1.30 3.56 -3.83
CA PHE A 183 -1.09 4.73 -3.00
C PHE A 183 0.40 5.10 -2.92
N ALA A 184 0.67 6.37 -2.98
CA ALA A 184 1.86 7.03 -2.44
C ALA A 184 1.43 8.42 -1.99
N LYS A 185 2.17 9.03 -1.07
CA LYS A 185 1.94 10.43 -0.67
C LYS A 185 1.82 11.33 -1.90
N ASP A 186 0.80 12.18 -1.95
CA ASP A 186 0.42 13.08 -3.05
C ASP A 186 -0.09 12.42 -4.36
N ARG A 187 -0.10 11.10 -4.48
CA ARG A 187 -0.51 10.38 -5.70
C ARG A 187 -1.91 10.75 -6.18
N LYS A 188 -2.86 10.99 -5.26
CA LYS A 188 -4.22 11.46 -5.61
C LYS A 188 -4.15 12.78 -6.40
N ASN A 189 -3.35 13.72 -5.93
CA ASN A 189 -3.20 15.02 -6.58
C ASN A 189 -2.45 14.90 -7.92
N ASP A 190 -1.45 14.02 -8.00
CA ASP A 190 -0.72 13.74 -9.24
C ASP A 190 -1.68 13.19 -10.32
N ARG A 191 -2.56 12.21 -9.96
CA ARG A 191 -3.59 11.66 -10.86
C ARG A 191 -4.56 12.73 -11.36
N MET A 192 -5.10 13.53 -10.44
CA MET A 192 -6.03 14.61 -10.77
C MET A 192 -5.38 15.60 -11.74
N LYS A 193 -4.18 16.08 -11.44
CA LYS A 193 -3.44 17.02 -12.28
C LYS A 193 -3.11 16.43 -13.65
N LEU A 194 -2.74 15.15 -13.70
CA LEU A 194 -2.41 14.45 -14.93
C LEU A 194 -3.62 14.39 -15.87
N ILE A 195 -4.78 13.97 -15.36
CA ILE A 195 -6.03 13.90 -16.12
C ILE A 195 -6.41 15.29 -16.64
N GLN A 196 -6.43 16.30 -15.77
CA GLN A 196 -6.75 17.68 -16.13
C GLN A 196 -5.81 18.26 -17.19
N THR A 197 -4.54 17.87 -17.19
CA THR A 197 -3.55 18.38 -18.15
C THR A 197 -3.67 17.69 -19.50
N LYS A 198 -3.82 16.36 -19.51
CA LYS A 198 -3.81 15.56 -20.75
C LYS A 198 -5.12 15.67 -21.52
N TYR A 199 -6.25 15.74 -20.83
CA TYR A 199 -7.58 15.69 -21.45
C TYR A 199 -8.32 17.02 -21.46
N LYS A 200 -7.65 18.15 -21.19
CA LYS A 200 -8.25 19.50 -21.24
C LYS A 200 -8.90 19.86 -22.59
N ASP A 201 -8.39 19.28 -23.67
CA ASP A 201 -8.84 19.56 -25.05
C ASP A 201 -9.77 18.44 -25.60
N ALA A 202 -10.12 17.44 -24.76
CA ALA A 202 -10.97 16.32 -25.20
C ALA A 202 -12.45 16.70 -25.33
N ASN A 203 -12.90 17.78 -24.66
CA ASN A 203 -14.28 18.28 -24.65
C ASN A 203 -15.34 17.21 -24.30
N CYS A 204 -14.96 16.19 -23.54
CA CYS A 204 -15.85 15.13 -23.05
C CYS A 204 -15.54 14.76 -21.60
N PRO A 205 -16.49 14.16 -20.86
CA PRO A 205 -16.27 13.69 -19.51
C PRO A 205 -15.17 12.61 -19.44
N PHE A 206 -14.50 12.53 -18.27
CA PHE A 206 -13.49 11.51 -17.98
C PHE A 206 -13.81 10.79 -16.67
N ILE A 207 -13.81 9.47 -16.69
CA ILE A 207 -13.97 8.60 -15.52
C ILE A 207 -12.65 7.90 -15.20
N TYR A 208 -12.21 8.03 -13.96
CA TYR A 208 -11.09 7.28 -13.39
C TYR A 208 -11.62 6.30 -12.34
N CYS A 209 -11.62 5.00 -12.62
CA CYS A 209 -12.08 3.95 -11.71
C CYS A 209 -10.88 3.19 -11.14
N ASN A 210 -10.63 3.30 -9.84
CA ASN A 210 -9.47 2.72 -9.18
C ASN A 210 -9.84 1.62 -8.19
N LEU A 211 -8.93 0.64 -8.01
CA LEU A 211 -9.00 -0.32 -6.90
C LEU A 211 -8.87 0.37 -5.54
N VAL A 212 -9.43 -0.26 -4.51
CA VAL A 212 -9.15 0.04 -3.11
C VAL A 212 -8.72 -1.23 -2.38
N GLY A 213 -7.92 -1.10 -1.31
CA GLY A 213 -7.51 -2.22 -0.47
C GLY A 213 -6.01 -2.41 -0.38
N GLY A 214 -5.58 -3.37 0.46
CA GLY A 214 -4.18 -3.79 0.61
C GLY A 214 -3.91 -5.11 -0.13
N GLN A 215 -2.73 -5.23 -0.72
CA GLN A 215 -2.22 -6.47 -1.29
C GLN A 215 -0.70 -6.55 -1.11
N ASP A 216 -0.25 -7.48 -0.27
CA ASP A 216 1.14 -7.58 0.17
C ASP A 216 1.67 -6.24 0.70
N GLU A 217 2.69 -5.65 0.10
CA GLU A 217 3.24 -4.35 0.45
C GLU A 217 2.45 -3.17 -0.16
N LEU A 218 1.57 -3.41 -1.13
CA LEU A 218 0.85 -2.36 -1.84
C LEU A 218 -0.46 -2.01 -1.15
N ILE A 219 -0.78 -0.73 -1.19
CA ILE A 219 -2.05 -0.18 -0.74
C ILE A 219 -2.68 0.55 -1.93
N PHE A 220 -3.92 0.24 -2.25
CA PHE A 220 -4.71 0.95 -3.25
C PHE A 220 -5.67 1.87 -2.54
N ASP A 221 -5.58 3.14 -2.83
CA ASP A 221 -6.28 4.20 -2.08
C ASP A 221 -7.69 4.50 -2.59
N GLY A 222 -8.09 3.89 -3.72
CA GLY A 222 -9.34 4.26 -4.36
C GLY A 222 -9.29 5.66 -4.94
N PHE A 223 -10.05 6.60 -4.39
CA PHE A 223 -10.20 7.94 -4.93
C PHE A 223 -10.56 7.91 -6.42
N SER A 224 -11.53 7.07 -6.79
CA SER A 224 -12.09 7.09 -8.15
C SER A 224 -12.69 8.47 -8.42
N MET A 225 -12.48 9.02 -9.62
CA MET A 225 -12.75 10.42 -9.94
C MET A 225 -13.62 10.54 -11.18
N VAL A 226 -14.44 11.58 -11.21
CA VAL A 226 -15.25 11.96 -12.38
C VAL A 226 -14.97 13.41 -12.73
N PHE A 227 -14.65 13.65 -13.99
CA PHE A 227 -14.40 14.98 -14.54
C PHE A 227 -15.47 15.28 -15.61
N ASN A 228 -15.91 16.55 -15.67
CA ASN A 228 -16.82 17.03 -16.71
C ASN A 228 -16.07 17.29 -18.04
N SER A 229 -16.80 17.76 -19.06
CA SER A 229 -16.24 18.09 -20.38
C SER A 229 -15.23 19.25 -20.36
N GLU A 230 -15.22 20.07 -19.32
CA GLU A 230 -14.23 21.14 -19.10
C GLU A 230 -13.02 20.66 -18.30
N SER A 231 -12.87 19.35 -18.06
CA SER A 231 -11.84 18.73 -17.22
C SER A 231 -11.85 19.22 -15.77
N GLU A 232 -12.98 19.69 -15.26
CA GLU A 232 -13.15 19.99 -13.85
C GLU A 232 -13.53 18.72 -13.08
N LEU A 233 -12.93 18.50 -11.91
CA LEU A 233 -13.35 17.44 -11.00
C LEU A 233 -14.75 17.75 -10.45
N ILE A 234 -15.73 16.89 -10.74
CA ILE A 234 -17.12 17.06 -10.32
C ILE A 234 -17.52 16.07 -9.21
N ASP A 235 -16.88 14.90 -9.15
CA ASP A 235 -17.14 13.92 -8.10
C ASP A 235 -15.89 13.08 -7.81
N ILE A 236 -15.76 12.58 -6.58
CA ILE A 236 -14.66 11.73 -6.14
C ILE A 236 -15.11 10.77 -5.05
N ALA A 237 -14.78 9.49 -5.21
CA ALA A 237 -15.02 8.49 -4.18
C ALA A 237 -14.14 8.73 -2.94
N ASN A 238 -14.62 8.34 -1.78
CA ASN A 238 -13.83 8.34 -0.56
C ASN A 238 -12.60 7.46 -0.71
N GLY A 239 -11.50 7.89 -0.14
CA GLY A 239 -10.29 7.07 -0.11
C GLY A 239 -10.36 5.99 0.95
N PHE A 240 -9.68 4.87 0.67
CA PHE A 240 -9.44 3.77 1.60
C PHE A 240 -10.66 2.96 2.02
N GLU A 241 -11.77 3.06 1.27
CA GLU A 241 -12.99 2.27 1.47
C GLU A 241 -13.66 1.91 0.15
N GLU A 242 -14.46 0.84 0.15
CA GLU A 242 -15.28 0.47 -1.00
C GLU A 242 -16.44 1.45 -1.15
N GLN A 243 -16.68 1.90 -2.37
CA GLN A 243 -17.78 2.83 -2.69
C GLN A 243 -18.26 2.67 -4.12
N ILE A 244 -19.53 2.96 -4.36
CA ILE A 244 -20.08 3.11 -5.70
C ILE A 244 -20.49 4.57 -5.87
N LEU A 245 -19.84 5.28 -6.80
CA LEU A 245 -20.31 6.58 -7.26
C LEU A 245 -21.34 6.37 -8.36
N ILE A 246 -22.46 7.08 -8.28
CA ILE A 246 -23.44 7.13 -9.37
C ILE A 246 -23.56 8.58 -9.79
N THR A 247 -23.18 8.89 -11.01
CA THR A 247 -23.04 10.25 -11.53
C THR A 247 -23.73 10.41 -12.88
N ASP A 248 -24.30 11.58 -13.11
CA ASP A 248 -24.85 11.99 -14.41
C ASP A 248 -23.82 12.69 -15.32
N LEU A 249 -22.54 12.72 -14.89
CA LEU A 249 -21.39 13.34 -15.56
C LEU A 249 -21.44 14.88 -15.67
N ASN A 250 -22.41 15.54 -15.05
CA ASN A 250 -22.57 17.00 -15.10
C ASN A 250 -22.75 17.64 -13.72
N SER A 251 -23.39 16.94 -12.79
CA SER A 251 -23.68 17.46 -11.45
C SER A 251 -22.43 17.46 -10.58
N LYS A 252 -22.13 18.61 -9.97
CA LYS A 252 -20.99 18.74 -9.07
C LYS A 252 -21.40 18.42 -7.64
N GLU A 253 -20.72 17.43 -7.06
CA GLU A 253 -20.89 17.04 -5.67
C GLU A 253 -19.92 17.80 -4.73
N SER A 254 -20.22 17.77 -3.43
CA SER A 254 -19.32 18.36 -2.43
C SER A 254 -18.14 17.42 -2.18
N ILE A 255 -16.92 17.91 -2.46
CA ILE A 255 -15.69 17.12 -2.27
C ILE A 255 -15.13 17.38 -0.89
N GLU A 256 -15.09 16.34 -0.06
CA GLU A 256 -14.47 16.41 1.26
C GLU A 256 -12.94 16.41 1.15
N LYS A 257 -12.31 17.30 1.93
CA LYS A 257 -10.84 17.39 2.00
C LYS A 257 -10.33 16.54 3.15
N ILE A 258 -9.57 15.54 2.82
CA ILE A 258 -8.85 14.70 3.77
C ILE A 258 -7.38 15.16 3.91
N SER A 259 -6.91 15.32 5.15
CA SER A 259 -5.54 15.79 5.40
C SER A 259 -4.47 14.75 5.03
N PRO A 260 -3.21 15.16 4.71
CA PRO A 260 -2.14 14.19 4.40
C PRO A 260 -1.90 13.16 5.51
N ASN A 261 -1.90 13.56 6.78
CA ASN A 261 -1.72 12.65 7.91
C ASN A 261 -2.91 11.68 8.07
N GLU A 262 -4.11 12.14 7.79
CA GLU A 262 -5.29 11.25 7.80
C GLU A 262 -5.22 10.23 6.66
N GLN A 263 -4.82 10.65 5.45
CA GLN A 263 -4.60 9.72 4.34
C GLN A 263 -3.55 8.67 4.70
N LEU A 264 -2.44 9.09 5.30
CA LEU A 264 -1.36 8.21 5.70
C LEU A 264 -1.80 7.22 6.77
N PHE A 265 -2.53 7.68 7.78
CA PHE A 265 -3.09 6.83 8.84
C PHE A 265 -4.07 5.79 8.26
N LYS A 266 -5.02 6.22 7.45
CA LYS A 266 -6.01 5.34 6.79
C LYS A 266 -5.33 4.33 5.85
N ALA A 267 -4.30 4.76 5.11
CA ALA A 267 -3.53 3.87 4.24
C ALA A 267 -2.87 2.74 5.03
N LEU A 268 -2.13 3.07 6.07
CA LEU A 268 -1.43 2.08 6.90
C LEU A 268 -2.39 1.16 7.63
N SER A 269 -3.49 1.70 8.17
CA SER A 269 -4.53 0.93 8.82
C SER A 269 -5.20 -0.05 7.85
N LEU A 270 -5.57 0.40 6.65
CA LEU A 270 -6.12 -0.46 5.58
C LEU A 270 -5.12 -1.54 5.15
N GLY A 271 -3.84 -1.18 4.99
CA GLY A 271 -2.79 -2.13 4.64
C GLY A 271 -2.65 -3.24 5.68
N ILE A 272 -2.61 -2.91 6.97
CA ILE A 272 -2.60 -3.89 8.07
C ILE A 272 -3.86 -4.76 8.03
N LYS A 273 -5.04 -4.14 8.00
CA LYS A 273 -6.33 -4.84 8.01
C LYS A 273 -6.42 -5.88 6.89
N ASP A 274 -6.13 -5.47 5.67
CA ASP A 274 -6.25 -6.33 4.50
C ASP A 274 -5.18 -7.43 4.49
N TYR A 275 -3.95 -7.11 4.91
CA TYR A 275 -2.90 -8.12 5.04
C TYR A 275 -3.34 -9.25 5.98
N PHE A 276 -3.91 -8.92 7.13
CA PHE A 276 -4.41 -9.90 8.07
C PHE A 276 -5.58 -10.70 7.51
N ILE A 277 -6.62 -10.02 7.03
CA ILE A 277 -7.83 -10.69 6.51
C ILE A 277 -7.49 -11.59 5.31
N LYS A 278 -6.67 -11.09 4.36
CA LYS A 278 -6.36 -11.81 3.11
C LYS A 278 -5.38 -12.96 3.30
N THR A 279 -4.55 -12.92 4.38
CA THR A 279 -3.66 -14.04 4.76
C THR A 279 -4.27 -14.98 5.81
N GLY A 280 -5.49 -14.72 6.27
CA GLY A 280 -6.19 -15.57 7.24
C GLY A 280 -5.71 -15.40 8.67
N HIS A 281 -5.08 -14.27 9.01
CA HIS A 281 -4.71 -13.93 10.38
C HIS A 281 -5.77 -13.02 11.02
N GLU A 282 -5.99 -13.17 12.31
CA GLU A 282 -6.95 -12.36 13.08
C GLU A 282 -6.28 -11.51 14.16
N LYS A 283 -5.16 -11.97 14.70
CA LYS A 283 -4.54 -11.39 15.90
C LYS A 283 -3.12 -10.91 15.65
N ALA A 284 -2.82 -9.73 16.19
CA ALA A 284 -1.48 -9.16 16.21
C ALA A 284 -0.81 -9.29 17.58
N VAL A 285 0.52 -9.43 17.58
CA VAL A 285 1.36 -9.25 18.77
C VAL A 285 2.47 -8.25 18.46
N ILE A 286 2.67 -7.29 19.36
CA ILE A 286 3.60 -6.17 19.19
C ILE A 286 4.47 -6.03 20.43
N GLY A 287 5.78 -5.87 20.24
CA GLY A 287 6.70 -5.48 21.29
C GLY A 287 6.54 -4.00 21.62
N LEU A 288 6.00 -3.68 22.80
CA LEU A 288 5.78 -2.29 23.23
C LEU A 288 6.93 -1.84 24.14
N SER A 289 7.86 -1.07 23.57
CA SER A 289 9.07 -0.61 24.27
C SER A 289 8.87 0.64 25.14
N GLY A 290 7.80 1.39 24.93
CA GLY A 290 7.62 2.74 25.45
C GLY A 290 8.29 3.81 24.56
N GLY A 291 8.75 3.43 23.36
CA GLY A 291 9.22 4.33 22.31
C GLY A 291 8.13 4.64 21.28
N ILE A 292 8.32 5.73 20.53
CA ILE A 292 7.31 6.30 19.63
C ILE A 292 6.93 5.36 18.46
N ASP A 293 7.88 4.60 17.90
CA ASP A 293 7.64 3.69 16.78
C ASP A 293 6.68 2.56 17.18
N SER A 294 6.96 1.91 18.30
CA SER A 294 6.09 0.86 18.84
C SER A 294 4.72 1.39 19.26
N ALA A 295 4.65 2.64 19.72
CA ALA A 295 3.40 3.31 20.07
C ALA A 295 2.55 3.57 18.82
N LEU A 296 3.15 4.08 17.75
CA LEU A 296 2.46 4.29 16.48
C LEU A 296 1.93 2.98 15.90
N VAL A 297 2.76 1.92 15.85
CA VAL A 297 2.34 0.61 15.35
C VAL A 297 1.19 0.04 16.18
N ALA A 298 1.20 0.22 17.51
CA ALA A 298 0.10 -0.21 18.36
C ALA A 298 -1.22 0.53 18.04
N CYS A 299 -1.17 1.85 17.83
CA CYS A 299 -2.35 2.64 17.43
C CYS A 299 -2.91 2.20 16.07
N LEU A 300 -2.05 2.02 15.07
CA LEU A 300 -2.43 1.55 13.74
C LEU A 300 -3.05 0.15 13.78
N ALA A 301 -2.45 -0.77 14.55
CA ALA A 301 -2.95 -2.12 14.68
C ALA A 301 -4.33 -2.18 15.38
N VAL A 302 -4.54 -1.35 16.39
CA VAL A 302 -5.84 -1.27 17.09
C VAL A 302 -6.93 -0.70 16.19
N ASP A 303 -6.62 0.32 15.41
CA ASP A 303 -7.56 0.87 14.42
C ASP A 303 -7.90 -0.16 13.32
N ALA A 304 -6.90 -0.92 12.87
CA ALA A 304 -7.06 -1.91 11.80
C ALA A 304 -7.84 -3.17 12.23
N LEU A 305 -7.59 -3.68 13.45
CA LEU A 305 -7.98 -5.02 13.88
C LEU A 305 -8.95 -5.04 15.06
N GLY A 306 -9.13 -3.93 15.76
CA GLY A 306 -9.83 -3.86 17.06
C GLY A 306 -8.90 -4.20 18.24
N SER A 307 -9.15 -3.56 19.39
CA SER A 307 -8.31 -3.69 20.59
C SER A 307 -8.23 -5.12 21.13
N GLU A 308 -9.30 -5.89 21.00
CA GLU A 308 -9.41 -7.29 21.42
C GLU A 308 -8.49 -8.24 20.63
N ASN A 309 -8.09 -7.86 19.43
CA ASN A 309 -7.22 -8.65 18.56
C ASN A 309 -5.75 -8.24 18.63
N VAL A 310 -5.40 -7.24 19.44
CA VAL A 310 -4.03 -6.75 19.59
C VAL A 310 -3.48 -7.07 20.99
N SER A 311 -2.33 -7.75 21.04
CA SER A 311 -1.60 -8.03 22.27
C SER A 311 -0.30 -7.23 22.30
N LEU A 312 -0.11 -6.43 23.34
CA LEU A 312 1.07 -5.60 23.57
C LEU A 312 1.97 -6.22 24.63
N ILE A 313 3.22 -6.48 24.31
CA ILE A 313 4.18 -7.14 25.19
C ILE A 313 5.33 -6.18 25.51
N SER A 314 5.40 -5.71 26.76
CA SER A 314 6.56 -4.98 27.25
C SER A 314 7.63 -5.97 27.73
N MET A 315 8.87 -5.78 27.30
CA MET A 315 9.98 -6.69 27.60
C MET A 315 11.18 -5.92 28.16
N PRO A 316 11.04 -5.38 29.40
CA PRO A 316 12.10 -4.58 30.02
C PRO A 316 13.33 -5.41 30.34
N SER A 317 14.50 -4.73 30.34
CA SER A 317 15.76 -5.19 30.92
C SER A 317 16.22 -4.21 32.01
N ARG A 318 17.36 -4.46 32.61
CA ARG A 318 18.03 -3.55 33.58
C ARG A 318 18.33 -2.16 33.04
N PHE A 319 18.34 -1.99 31.70
CA PHE A 319 18.60 -0.73 31.03
C PHE A 319 17.31 0.05 30.69
N SER A 320 16.16 -0.60 30.82
CA SER A 320 14.88 0.04 30.50
C SER A 320 14.49 1.03 31.60
N SER A 321 14.24 2.27 31.21
CA SER A 321 13.84 3.34 32.13
C SER A 321 12.46 3.08 32.73
N ASP A 322 12.23 3.62 33.93
CA ASP A 322 10.91 3.49 34.58
C ASP A 322 9.82 4.24 33.81
N HIS A 323 10.18 5.34 33.12
CA HIS A 323 9.28 6.06 32.24
C HIS A 323 8.81 5.19 31.07
N SER A 324 9.72 4.49 30.38
CA SER A 324 9.35 3.60 29.27
C SER A 324 8.37 2.50 29.69
N LYS A 325 8.56 1.93 30.89
CA LYS A 325 7.66 0.90 31.47
C LYS A 325 6.27 1.47 31.80
N SER A 326 6.22 2.66 32.42
CA SER A 326 4.97 3.31 32.80
C SER A 326 4.18 3.79 31.58
N ASP A 327 4.88 4.38 30.60
CA ASP A 327 4.28 4.94 29.39
C ASP A 327 3.74 3.83 28.47
N ALA A 328 4.46 2.71 28.32
CA ALA A 328 3.96 1.51 27.64
C ALA A 328 2.66 0.99 28.28
N LYS A 329 2.61 0.89 29.61
CA LYS A 329 1.41 0.47 30.32
C LYS A 329 0.26 1.46 30.15
N GLN A 330 0.55 2.77 30.19
CA GLN A 330 -0.47 3.80 30.02
C GLN A 330 -1.03 3.77 28.60
N LEU A 331 -0.19 3.64 27.56
CA LEU A 331 -0.64 3.52 26.19
C LEU A 331 -1.55 2.30 26.00
N ALA A 332 -1.14 1.13 26.50
CA ALA A 332 -1.95 -0.08 26.42
C ALA A 332 -3.34 0.10 27.10
N LYS A 333 -3.39 0.85 28.20
CA LYS A 333 -4.65 1.21 28.86
C LYS A 333 -5.48 2.16 28.00
N ASN A 334 -4.87 3.18 27.39
CA ASN A 334 -5.56 4.14 26.52
C ASN A 334 -6.16 3.45 25.29
N LEU A 335 -5.49 2.41 24.77
CA LEU A 335 -5.93 1.61 23.63
C LEU A 335 -6.85 0.44 24.01
N ASP A 336 -7.12 0.23 25.29
CA ASP A 336 -7.94 -0.89 25.83
C ASP A 336 -7.50 -2.28 25.32
N THR A 337 -6.19 -2.51 25.29
CA THR A 337 -5.58 -3.72 24.72
C THR A 337 -5.11 -4.69 25.79
N ASN A 338 -4.92 -5.96 25.41
CA ASN A 338 -4.27 -6.96 26.26
C ASN A 338 -2.78 -6.63 26.42
N PHE A 339 -2.35 -6.32 27.63
CA PHE A 339 -0.98 -5.94 27.97
C PHE A 339 -0.30 -6.94 28.89
N LYS A 340 0.92 -7.34 28.54
CA LYS A 340 1.76 -8.22 29.37
C LYS A 340 3.15 -7.64 29.52
N THR A 341 3.77 -7.91 30.68
CA THR A 341 5.19 -7.60 30.91
C THR A 341 5.97 -8.90 31.06
N VAL A 342 7.03 -9.05 30.29
CA VAL A 342 7.97 -10.19 30.33
C VAL A 342 9.37 -9.62 30.54
N ASP A 343 9.86 -9.68 31.79
CA ASP A 343 11.21 -9.23 32.11
C ASP A 343 12.24 -10.16 31.45
N ILE A 344 13.20 -9.59 30.72
CA ILE A 344 14.22 -10.37 29.99
C ILE A 344 15.55 -10.50 30.73
N ASP A 345 15.70 -9.88 31.90
CA ASP A 345 17.01 -9.73 32.56
C ASP A 345 17.65 -11.06 32.92
N SER A 346 16.85 -12.02 33.41
CA SER A 346 17.34 -13.37 33.74
C SER A 346 17.81 -14.14 32.50
N LEU A 347 17.10 -14.00 31.38
CA LEU A 347 17.50 -14.61 30.12
C LEU A 347 18.77 -13.96 29.56
N PHE A 348 18.83 -12.63 29.61
CA PHE A 348 20.00 -11.88 29.19
C PHE A 348 21.24 -12.25 30.03
N GLN A 349 21.12 -12.36 31.37
CA GLN A 349 22.20 -12.79 32.22
C GLN A 349 22.67 -14.21 31.89
N ALA A 350 21.75 -15.14 31.66
CA ALA A 350 22.11 -16.52 31.26
C ALA A 350 22.89 -16.56 29.95
N TYR A 351 22.54 -15.72 28.95
CA TYR A 351 23.32 -15.57 27.72
C TYR A 351 24.74 -15.04 28.02
N LEU A 352 24.86 -14.01 28.86
CA LEU A 352 26.16 -13.44 29.21
C LEU A 352 27.05 -14.48 29.93
N ASP A 353 26.48 -15.23 30.88
CA ASP A 353 27.21 -16.26 31.63
C ASP A 353 27.78 -17.35 30.70
N VAL A 354 27.04 -17.73 29.66
CA VAL A 354 27.49 -18.70 28.65
C VAL A 354 28.51 -18.09 27.71
N MET A 355 28.28 -16.87 27.21
CA MET A 355 29.10 -16.29 26.13
C MET A 355 30.39 -15.66 26.63
N ASN A 356 30.44 -15.11 27.85
CA ASN A 356 31.62 -14.45 28.41
C ASN A 356 32.88 -15.35 28.42
N VAL A 357 32.69 -16.64 28.57
CA VAL A 357 33.80 -17.62 28.49
C VAL A 357 34.44 -17.66 27.10
N HIS A 358 33.66 -17.32 26.07
CA HIS A 358 34.06 -17.33 24.66
C HIS A 358 34.45 -15.95 24.11
N PHE A 359 34.11 -14.89 24.82
CA PHE A 359 34.46 -13.52 24.45
C PHE A 359 35.83 -13.05 24.95
N ASP A 360 36.60 -13.98 25.58
CA ASP A 360 38.00 -13.79 26.01
C ASP A 360 38.24 -12.49 26.82
N GLY A 361 37.26 -12.06 27.63
CA GLY A 361 37.36 -10.85 28.44
C GLY A 361 37.28 -9.54 27.66
N SER A 362 36.80 -9.56 26.41
CA SER A 362 36.53 -8.34 25.64
C SER A 362 35.49 -7.44 26.32
N ASN A 363 35.63 -6.13 26.13
CA ASN A 363 34.62 -5.19 26.65
C ASN A 363 33.28 -5.39 25.94
N PRO A 364 32.14 -5.21 26.65
CA PRO A 364 30.83 -5.21 26.03
C PRO A 364 30.73 -4.23 24.84
N ASN A 365 30.01 -4.67 23.80
CA ASN A 365 29.80 -3.89 22.58
C ASN A 365 28.41 -4.18 21.97
N VAL A 366 28.23 -3.95 20.69
CA VAL A 366 26.98 -4.20 19.96
C VAL A 366 26.52 -5.68 20.02
N ALA A 367 27.39 -6.63 20.37
CA ALA A 367 27.03 -8.05 20.49
C ALA A 367 26.05 -8.25 21.66
N GLU A 368 26.36 -7.68 22.85
CA GLU A 368 25.50 -7.77 24.02
C GLU A 368 24.18 -6.99 23.84
N GLU A 369 24.22 -5.84 23.17
CA GLU A 369 23.02 -5.09 22.79
C GLU A 369 22.11 -5.95 21.90
N ASN A 370 22.66 -6.57 20.87
CA ASN A 370 21.93 -7.40 19.93
C ASN A 370 21.39 -8.70 20.56
N ILE A 371 22.02 -9.24 21.60
CA ILE A 371 21.48 -10.38 22.36
C ILE A 371 20.12 -9.99 22.97
N GLN A 372 20.00 -8.81 23.59
CA GLN A 372 18.74 -8.37 24.17
C GLN A 372 17.63 -8.23 23.11
N SER A 373 17.96 -7.65 21.94
CA SER A 373 17.00 -7.51 20.84
C SER A 373 16.53 -8.89 20.35
N ARG A 374 17.44 -9.87 20.20
CA ARG A 374 17.10 -11.24 19.79
C ARG A 374 16.27 -11.99 20.82
N ILE A 375 16.54 -11.83 22.12
CA ILE A 375 15.69 -12.38 23.19
C ILE A 375 14.27 -11.86 23.05
N ARG A 376 14.09 -10.55 22.83
CA ARG A 376 12.77 -9.94 22.60
C ARG A 376 12.08 -10.50 21.35
N GLY A 377 12.81 -10.60 20.24
CA GLY A 377 12.29 -11.19 19.00
C GLY A 377 11.84 -12.65 19.21
N ASN A 378 12.63 -13.44 19.92
CA ASN A 378 12.29 -14.84 20.23
C ASN A 378 11.05 -14.96 21.11
N ILE A 379 10.90 -14.09 22.11
CA ILE A 379 9.70 -14.04 22.97
C ILE A 379 8.47 -13.71 22.14
N LEU A 380 8.51 -12.68 21.27
CA LEU A 380 7.40 -12.31 20.40
C LEU A 380 7.01 -13.47 19.48
N MET A 381 7.98 -14.15 18.89
CA MET A 381 7.73 -15.34 18.05
C MET A 381 7.13 -16.51 18.84
N ALA A 382 7.50 -16.67 20.12
CA ALA A 382 6.88 -17.67 20.98
C ALA A 382 5.40 -17.34 21.27
N PHE A 383 5.07 -16.07 21.50
CA PHE A 383 3.66 -15.63 21.62
C PHE A 383 2.91 -15.83 20.30
N SER A 384 3.51 -15.46 19.17
CA SER A 384 2.96 -15.67 17.83
C SER A 384 2.55 -17.13 17.62
N ASN A 385 3.48 -18.05 17.81
CA ASN A 385 3.23 -19.48 17.61
C ASN A 385 2.22 -20.07 18.60
N LYS A 386 2.26 -19.60 19.85
CA LYS A 386 1.38 -20.12 20.92
C LYS A 386 -0.08 -19.70 20.74
N PHE A 387 -0.32 -18.49 20.25
CA PHE A 387 -1.65 -17.88 20.22
C PHE A 387 -2.17 -17.63 18.78
N GLY A 388 -1.44 -18.05 17.75
CA GLY A 388 -1.82 -17.83 16.35
C GLY A 388 -1.85 -16.35 15.97
N SER A 389 -0.97 -15.53 16.57
CA SER A 389 -0.88 -14.10 16.30
C SER A 389 0.24 -13.81 15.32
N LEU A 390 0.09 -12.81 14.46
CA LEU A 390 1.19 -12.32 13.61
C LEU A 390 1.97 -11.23 14.35
N VAL A 391 3.30 -11.31 14.32
CA VAL A 391 4.15 -10.24 14.88
C VAL A 391 4.20 -9.07 13.91
N LEU A 392 3.91 -7.86 14.40
CA LEU A 392 4.17 -6.62 13.67
C LEU A 392 5.53 -6.05 14.09
N SER A 393 6.42 -5.86 13.12
CA SER A 393 7.70 -5.19 13.32
C SER A 393 7.49 -3.68 13.46
N THR A 394 8.26 -3.05 14.35
CA THR A 394 8.13 -1.63 14.69
C THR A 394 9.23 -0.74 14.13
N GLY A 395 10.16 -1.28 13.34
CA GLY A 395 11.24 -0.52 12.71
C GLY A 395 10.72 0.46 11.66
N ASN A 396 11.25 1.68 11.66
CA ASN A 396 10.92 2.72 10.68
C ASN A 396 11.93 2.74 9.51
N LYS A 397 11.62 3.52 8.47
CA LYS A 397 12.43 3.63 7.25
C LYS A 397 13.86 4.11 7.51
N THR A 398 14.04 5.08 8.41
CA THR A 398 15.38 5.62 8.72
C THR A 398 16.27 4.58 9.40
N GLU A 399 15.73 3.82 10.36
CA GLU A 399 16.43 2.72 11.02
C GLU A 399 16.79 1.61 10.03
N LEU A 400 15.84 1.18 9.19
CA LEU A 400 16.07 0.18 8.14
C LEU A 400 17.11 0.66 7.12
N ALA A 401 17.08 1.94 6.73
CA ALA A 401 18.04 2.51 5.81
C ALA A 401 19.46 2.42 6.35
N LEU A 402 19.67 2.90 7.57
CA LEU A 402 20.98 3.00 8.19
C LEU A 402 21.49 1.66 8.76
N GLY A 403 20.62 0.62 8.77
CA GLY A 403 20.92 -0.66 9.40
C GLY A 403 20.98 -0.58 10.93
N TYR A 404 20.36 0.43 11.51
CA TYR A 404 20.19 0.58 12.96
C TYR A 404 19.06 -0.32 13.44
N CYS A 405 19.24 -1.60 13.19
CA CYS A 405 18.29 -2.68 13.48
C CYS A 405 19.04 -3.99 13.61
N THR A 406 18.47 -4.93 14.34
CA THR A 406 19.07 -6.23 14.66
C THR A 406 18.40 -7.34 13.88
N LEU A 407 19.18 -8.05 13.05
CA LEU A 407 18.73 -9.29 12.40
C LEU A 407 18.24 -10.29 13.45
N TYR A 408 17.04 -10.84 13.22
CA TYR A 408 16.39 -11.81 14.11
C TYR A 408 16.04 -11.25 15.50
N GLY A 409 16.09 -9.93 15.67
CA GLY A 409 15.70 -9.21 16.88
C GLY A 409 14.47 -8.34 16.60
N ASP A 410 14.63 -7.03 16.61
CA ASP A 410 13.59 -6.03 16.32
C ASP A 410 13.06 -6.07 14.87
N MET A 411 13.84 -6.67 13.94
CA MET A 411 13.41 -6.94 12.58
C MET A 411 12.47 -8.15 12.45
N SER A 412 12.24 -8.91 13.54
CA SER A 412 11.36 -10.07 13.52
C SER A 412 9.90 -9.63 13.34
N GLY A 413 9.19 -10.26 12.43
CA GLY A 413 7.78 -9.98 12.18
C GLY A 413 7.27 -10.57 10.88
N GLY A 414 5.95 -10.56 10.70
CA GLY A 414 5.28 -10.96 9.47
C GLY A 414 4.90 -9.76 8.58
N LEU A 415 4.89 -8.54 9.17
CA LEU A 415 4.63 -7.30 8.45
C LEU A 415 5.35 -6.14 9.15
N SER A 416 5.99 -5.27 8.37
CA SER A 416 6.60 -4.01 8.82
C SER A 416 5.67 -2.84 8.48
N ALA A 417 4.83 -2.47 9.45
CA ALA A 417 3.74 -1.52 9.23
C ALA A 417 4.22 -0.10 8.92
N ILE A 418 5.35 0.34 9.53
CA ILE A 418 5.90 1.69 9.40
C ILE A 418 7.28 1.72 8.74
N GLY A 419 7.71 0.61 8.12
CA GLY A 419 9.03 0.50 7.50
C GLY A 419 9.28 1.44 6.32
N ASP A 420 8.25 2.11 5.80
CA ASP A 420 8.35 3.14 4.77
C ASP A 420 8.02 4.57 5.30
N LEU A 421 7.89 4.74 6.62
CA LEU A 421 7.87 6.05 7.27
C LEU A 421 9.25 6.41 7.78
N ASN A 422 9.75 7.59 7.44
CA ASN A 422 10.95 8.11 8.10
C ASN A 422 10.62 8.58 9.54
N LYS A 423 11.65 8.82 10.35
CA LYS A 423 11.46 9.12 11.78
C LYS A 423 10.64 10.39 12.03
N THR A 424 10.82 11.43 11.21
CA THR A 424 10.05 12.69 11.34
C THR A 424 8.56 12.44 11.05
N GLU A 425 8.24 11.63 10.06
CA GLU A 425 6.86 11.25 9.75
C GLU A 425 6.20 10.42 10.86
N VAL A 426 6.97 9.56 11.54
CA VAL A 426 6.49 8.84 12.72
C VAL A 426 6.06 9.82 13.82
N TYR A 427 6.87 10.87 14.08
CA TYR A 427 6.51 11.91 15.03
C TYR A 427 5.29 12.73 14.60
N GLU A 428 5.22 13.13 13.34
CA GLU A 428 4.10 13.92 12.80
C GLU A 428 2.79 13.15 12.88
N LEU A 429 2.79 11.86 12.50
CA LEU A 429 1.61 11.02 12.55
C LEU A 429 1.18 10.72 14.00
N SER A 430 2.13 10.52 14.91
CA SER A 430 1.86 10.33 16.34
C SER A 430 1.23 11.59 16.98
N LYS A 431 1.72 12.78 16.63
CA LYS A 431 1.12 14.07 17.03
C LYS A 431 -0.29 14.24 16.46
N TRP A 432 -0.48 13.83 15.20
CA TRP A 432 -1.80 13.88 14.56
C TRP A 432 -2.81 12.95 15.23
N ILE A 433 -2.42 11.76 15.68
CA ILE A 433 -3.27 10.84 16.47
C ILE A 433 -3.76 11.53 17.75
N ASN A 434 -2.91 12.31 18.38
CA ASN A 434 -3.22 13.03 19.63
C ASN A 434 -3.93 14.39 19.42
N LYS A 435 -4.32 14.75 18.18
CA LYS A 435 -4.89 16.08 17.89
C LYS A 435 -6.13 16.44 18.71
N ASP A 436 -6.98 15.45 19.00
CA ASP A 436 -8.24 15.66 19.70
C ASP A 436 -8.17 15.15 21.15
N ASN A 437 -7.46 14.06 21.40
CA ASN A 437 -7.31 13.43 22.73
C ASN A 437 -5.91 12.81 22.86
N GLU A 438 -5.38 12.77 24.07
CA GLU A 438 -4.10 12.12 24.35
C GLU A 438 -4.27 10.59 24.36
N ILE A 439 -3.98 9.94 23.23
CA ILE A 439 -3.93 8.49 23.09
C ILE A 439 -2.52 8.00 23.39
N ILE A 440 -1.52 8.52 22.68
CA ILE A 440 -0.10 8.26 22.93
C ILE A 440 0.36 9.17 24.05
N PRO A 441 0.84 8.65 25.20
CA PRO A 441 1.33 9.47 26.29
C PRO A 441 2.34 10.51 25.81
N LYS A 442 2.20 11.76 26.25
CA LYS A 442 3.04 12.88 25.84
C LYS A 442 4.53 12.60 26.02
N ASN A 443 4.90 11.91 27.11
CA ASN A 443 6.30 11.56 27.38
C ASN A 443 6.91 10.70 26.24
N ILE A 444 6.13 9.84 25.60
CA ILE A 444 6.60 9.02 24.45
C ILE A 444 6.97 9.93 23.27
N ILE A 445 6.21 11.01 23.05
CA ILE A 445 6.44 11.96 21.96
C ILE A 445 7.60 12.91 22.27
N ASP A 446 7.73 13.36 23.54
CA ASP A 446 8.71 14.35 23.95
C ASP A 446 10.09 13.75 24.29
N LYS A 447 10.17 12.42 24.48
CA LYS A 447 11.41 11.71 24.83
C LYS A 447 12.38 11.66 23.66
N GLU A 448 13.66 11.84 23.95
CA GLU A 448 14.74 11.59 22.97
C GLU A 448 14.74 10.11 22.51
N PRO A 449 14.91 9.84 21.21
CA PRO A 449 14.99 8.48 20.68
C PRO A 449 16.13 7.68 21.30
N SER A 450 15.83 6.45 21.73
CA SER A 450 16.81 5.54 22.32
C SER A 450 16.34 4.10 22.23
N ALA A 451 17.26 3.20 21.91
CA ALA A 451 17.03 1.76 21.95
C ALA A 451 17.04 1.18 23.37
N GLU A 452 17.55 1.89 24.38
CA GLU A 452 17.66 1.46 25.79
C GLU A 452 18.33 0.08 25.97
N LEU A 453 19.40 -0.19 25.21
CA LEU A 453 20.16 -1.45 25.26
C LEU A 453 21.46 -1.32 26.07
N ALA A 454 21.86 -0.09 26.40
CA ALA A 454 23.02 0.26 27.19
C ALA A 454 22.71 1.41 28.15
N PRO A 455 23.55 1.65 29.21
CA PRO A 455 23.34 2.76 30.14
C PRO A 455 23.38 4.12 29.43
N ASN A 456 22.37 4.98 29.68
CA ASN A 456 22.29 6.34 29.11
C ASN A 456 22.40 6.41 27.58
N GLN A 457 21.98 5.38 26.89
CA GLN A 457 22.01 5.32 25.43
C GLN A 457 21.01 6.32 24.84
N VAL A 458 21.48 7.07 23.82
CA VAL A 458 20.64 7.89 22.92
C VAL A 458 21.01 7.50 21.50
N ASP A 459 20.07 7.56 20.58
CA ASP A 459 20.34 7.22 19.19
C ASP A 459 21.41 8.19 18.61
N PRO A 460 22.37 7.67 17.85
CA PRO A 460 23.53 8.46 17.39
C PRO A 460 23.20 9.38 16.19
N PHE A 461 21.93 9.74 16.01
CA PHE A 461 21.44 10.43 14.83
C PHE A 461 20.59 11.64 15.18
N ASP A 462 20.81 12.74 14.46
CA ASP A 462 19.86 13.82 14.36
C ASP A 462 18.84 13.47 13.24
N TYR A 463 17.69 12.97 13.64
CA TYR A 463 16.67 12.46 12.71
C TYR A 463 16.07 13.55 11.82
N ASP A 464 15.94 14.77 12.30
CA ASP A 464 15.42 15.89 11.51
C ASP A 464 16.38 16.25 10.36
N LEU A 465 17.66 16.08 10.59
CA LEU A 465 18.69 16.33 9.58
C LEU A 465 18.84 15.16 8.59
N ILE A 466 18.82 13.91 9.08
CA ILE A 466 19.16 12.76 8.23
C ILE A 466 17.96 12.15 7.50
N SER A 467 16.73 12.23 8.05
CA SER A 467 15.55 11.62 7.41
C SER A 467 15.30 12.17 5.99
N PRO A 468 15.37 13.49 5.73
CA PRO A 468 15.23 14.02 4.37
C PRO A 468 16.35 13.57 3.43
N ILE A 469 17.58 13.40 3.93
CA ILE A 469 18.72 12.93 3.11
C ILE A 469 18.53 11.45 2.76
N VAL A 470 18.06 10.64 3.70
CA VAL A 470 17.72 9.23 3.45
C VAL A 470 16.68 9.10 2.34
N ASP A 471 15.62 9.90 2.37
CA ASP A 471 14.61 9.91 1.30
C ASP A 471 15.19 10.33 -0.05
N LYS A 472 16.01 11.38 -0.12
CA LYS A 472 16.72 11.78 -1.35
C LYS A 472 17.55 10.63 -1.93
N ILE A 473 18.33 9.93 -1.09
CA ILE A 473 19.14 8.78 -1.53
C ILE A 473 18.25 7.64 -2.07
N ILE A 474 17.14 7.33 -1.39
CA ILE A 474 16.24 6.24 -1.79
C ILE A 474 15.52 6.57 -3.09
N PHE A 475 15.11 7.82 -3.29
CA PHE A 475 14.43 8.28 -4.50
C PHE A 475 15.38 8.48 -5.68
N GLY A 476 16.70 8.49 -5.46
CA GLY A 476 17.71 8.70 -6.49
C GLY A 476 17.92 10.16 -6.86
N ASP A 477 17.65 11.09 -5.94
CA ASP A 477 17.95 12.51 -6.13
C ASP A 477 19.43 12.75 -5.82
N GLU A 478 20.23 12.94 -6.87
CA GLU A 478 21.68 13.14 -6.78
C GLU A 478 22.12 14.62 -6.91
N ASN A 479 21.18 15.56 -6.89
CA ASN A 479 21.48 16.98 -7.16
C ASN A 479 22.35 17.65 -6.09
N GLU A 480 22.43 17.10 -4.87
CA GLU A 480 23.19 17.65 -3.75
C GLU A 480 24.01 16.55 -3.05
N GLN A 481 25.12 16.12 -3.63
CA GLN A 481 26.02 15.12 -3.05
C GLN A 481 27.09 15.79 -2.17
N ASN A 482 26.76 16.08 -0.93
CA ASN A 482 27.74 16.52 0.07
C ASN A 482 28.35 15.31 0.82
N GLU A 483 29.35 15.54 1.67
CA GLU A 483 30.05 14.51 2.45
C GLU A 483 29.08 13.68 3.31
N GLN A 484 28.06 14.31 3.89
CA GLN A 484 27.04 13.64 4.70
C GLN A 484 26.17 12.71 3.85
N TYR A 485 25.73 13.15 2.65
CA TYR A 485 24.99 12.34 1.70
C TYR A 485 25.77 11.08 1.32
N LEU A 486 27.04 11.23 0.95
CA LEU A 486 27.91 10.11 0.57
C LEU A 486 28.12 9.12 1.72
N SER A 487 28.33 9.62 2.94
CA SER A 487 28.48 8.80 4.14
C SER A 487 27.21 7.99 4.44
N LEU A 488 26.03 8.61 4.36
CA LEU A 488 24.76 7.94 4.56
C LEU A 488 24.48 6.93 3.44
N LYS A 489 24.74 7.28 2.17
CA LYS A 489 24.61 6.37 1.02
C LYS A 489 25.43 5.12 1.22
N LYS A 490 26.69 5.24 1.63
CA LYS A 490 27.55 4.10 1.95
C LYS A 490 26.98 3.21 3.05
N LYS A 491 26.45 3.80 4.14
CA LYS A 491 25.78 3.05 5.21
C LYS A 491 24.54 2.29 4.70
N ILE A 492 23.73 2.96 3.85
CA ILE A 492 22.54 2.34 3.24
C ILE A 492 22.94 1.15 2.39
N ASP A 493 23.95 1.27 1.54
CA ASP A 493 24.37 0.21 0.63
C ASP A 493 24.97 -1.00 1.39
N ILE A 494 25.82 -0.79 2.37
CA ILE A 494 26.40 -1.86 3.19
C ILE A 494 25.32 -2.67 3.95
N ASN A 495 24.23 -2.03 4.37
CA ASN A 495 23.17 -2.68 5.13
C ASN A 495 22.05 -3.29 4.26
N GLU A 496 22.22 -3.38 2.93
CA GLU A 496 21.23 -4.01 2.06
C GLU A 496 20.94 -5.47 2.46
N HIS A 497 21.95 -6.21 2.94
CA HIS A 497 21.78 -7.60 3.41
C HIS A 497 20.78 -7.73 4.58
N LYS A 498 20.66 -6.70 5.45
CA LYS A 498 19.66 -6.70 6.53
C LYS A 498 18.26 -6.49 5.96
N ARG A 499 18.08 -5.53 5.07
CA ARG A 499 16.76 -5.22 4.47
C ARG A 499 16.18 -6.38 3.66
N ARG A 500 17.05 -7.23 3.06
CA ARG A 500 16.61 -8.44 2.37
C ARG A 500 16.00 -9.51 3.29
N GLN A 501 16.12 -9.35 4.60
CA GLN A 501 15.56 -10.23 5.61
C GLN A 501 14.50 -9.52 6.48
N ALA A 502 14.13 -8.31 6.14
CA ALA A 502 13.03 -7.60 6.78
C ALA A 502 11.67 -8.23 6.38
N ALA A 503 10.69 -8.08 7.26
CA ALA A 503 9.30 -8.38 6.92
C ALA A 503 8.82 -7.50 5.75
N PRO A 504 7.79 -7.92 4.99
CA PRO A 504 7.17 -7.09 3.98
C PRO A 504 6.82 -5.69 4.52
N VAL A 505 7.18 -4.65 3.77
CA VAL A 505 7.03 -3.25 4.20
C VAL A 505 5.83 -2.61 3.51
N LEU A 506 4.85 -2.12 4.26
CA LEU A 506 3.73 -1.36 3.69
C LEU A 506 4.27 -0.09 3.00
N ARG A 507 4.04 0.00 1.69
CA ARG A 507 4.54 1.10 0.87
C ARG A 507 3.58 2.29 0.90
N VAL A 508 4.10 3.44 1.31
CA VAL A 508 3.36 4.71 1.36
C VAL A 508 4.12 5.88 0.72
N SER A 509 5.38 5.70 0.38
CA SER A 509 6.20 6.68 -0.33
C SER A 509 6.34 6.34 -1.82
N LYS A 510 6.96 7.22 -2.57
CA LYS A 510 7.23 7.01 -4.02
C LYS A 510 8.10 5.77 -4.26
N LYS A 511 9.01 5.44 -3.33
CA LYS A 511 9.90 4.28 -3.43
C LYS A 511 10.21 3.75 -2.02
N ALA A 512 9.81 2.51 -1.75
CA ALA A 512 10.04 1.82 -0.49
C ALA A 512 11.19 0.82 -0.59
N PHE A 513 11.69 0.36 0.56
CA PHE A 513 12.52 -0.84 0.63
C PHE A 513 11.68 -2.09 0.29
N GLY A 514 12.36 -3.19 -0.02
CA GLY A 514 11.70 -4.42 -0.47
C GLY A 514 11.53 -4.45 -1.99
N ILE A 515 10.28 -4.48 -2.46
CA ILE A 515 10.00 -4.64 -3.89
C ILE A 515 10.33 -3.40 -4.73
N GLY A 516 10.30 -2.19 -4.16
CA GLY A 516 10.53 -0.94 -4.89
C GLY A 516 12.00 -0.62 -5.16
N ARG A 517 12.88 -0.78 -4.15
CA ARG A 517 14.33 -0.52 -4.30
C ARG A 517 15.10 -1.82 -4.54
N ARG A 518 15.67 -1.95 -5.73
CA ARG A 518 16.38 -3.18 -6.17
C ARG A 518 17.87 -2.92 -6.33
N ILE A 519 18.63 -2.89 -5.22
CA ILE A 519 20.09 -2.76 -5.21
C ILE A 519 20.73 -4.14 -4.91
N PRO A 520 21.76 -4.57 -5.65
CA PRO A 520 22.48 -5.79 -5.31
C PRO A 520 23.14 -5.73 -3.93
N ILE A 521 23.11 -6.82 -3.16
CA ILE A 521 23.81 -6.92 -1.87
C ILE A 521 25.33 -6.84 -2.11
N VAL A 522 25.82 -7.58 -3.10
CA VAL A 522 27.24 -7.53 -3.50
C VAL A 522 27.40 -6.36 -4.47
N ASN A 523 27.82 -5.22 -3.94
CA ASN A 523 27.96 -3.98 -4.68
C ASN A 523 29.15 -3.18 -4.15
N HIS A 524 30.10 -2.85 -5.01
CA HIS A 524 31.27 -2.02 -4.75
C HIS A 524 31.28 -0.73 -5.56
N PHE A 525 30.15 -0.35 -6.14
CA PHE A 525 30.03 0.92 -6.86
C PHE A 525 30.06 2.09 -5.88
N ASN A 526 31.01 3.00 -6.05
CA ASN A 526 31.30 4.15 -5.18
C ASN A 526 32.12 3.83 -3.90
N GLU A 527 32.91 2.76 -3.87
CA GLU A 527 33.99 2.58 -2.88
C GLU A 527 35.24 3.35 -3.27
#